data_2bb15e1eb4f3efce0483551b825d8373
#
_entry.id   2bb15e1eb4f3efce0483551b825d8373
#
_cell.length_a   1.000
_cell.length_b   1.000
_cell.length_c   1.000
_cell.angle_alpha   90.00
_cell.angle_beta   90.00
_cell.angle_gamma   90.00
#
_symmetry.space_group_name_H-M   'P 1'
#
loop_
_entity.id
_entity.type
_entity.pdbx_description
1 polymer ?
#
loop_
_entity_poly.entity_id
_entity_poly.type
_entity_poly.pdbx_seq_one_letter_code
_entity_poly.pdbx_strand_id
1 'polypeptide(L)'
;DDLQEIDFIISLGGDGTLLDAVTFVGDKEIPILGINYGRLGFLASIVRDEIHSAIKALVKRTFMIDKRSLVHLDANMPLFKGICYGLNEFTIHKKDTSPMIKIHTYLNGEFLNTYWADGLIVATPTGSTGYSLSCNGPVVFPDSASFVITPVSPHNLNIRPLVVPDDSVISFEVEGRTDGFLCTLDSRR
;
A
#
# COMPACT_ATOMS: atom_id res chain seq x y z
N ASP A 1 -10.34 -17.78 13.44
CA ASP A 1 -11.59 -18.32 12.87
C ASP A 1 -12.85 -17.57 13.31
N ASP A 2 -12.76 -16.60 14.22
CA ASP A 2 -13.92 -15.91 14.78
C ASP A 2 -14.38 -14.67 13.99
N LEU A 3 -13.86 -14.42 12.80
CA LEU A 3 -14.21 -13.25 11.98
C LEU A 3 -15.51 -13.45 11.18
N GLN A 4 -16.09 -14.63 11.13
CA GLN A 4 -17.29 -14.90 10.33
C GLN A 4 -18.58 -14.25 10.87
N GLU A 5 -18.58 -13.80 12.12
CA GLU A 5 -19.73 -13.17 12.78
C GLU A 5 -19.52 -11.65 13.01
N ILE A 6 -18.46 -11.05 12.43
CA ILE A 6 -18.12 -9.65 12.65
C ILE A 6 -18.69 -8.80 11.51
N ASP A 7 -19.60 -7.89 11.83
CA ASP A 7 -20.15 -6.93 10.86
C ASP A 7 -19.19 -5.76 10.55
N PHE A 8 -18.39 -5.32 11.53
CA PHE A 8 -17.49 -4.16 11.43
C PHE A 8 -16.30 -4.29 12.36
N ILE A 9 -15.17 -3.71 11.98
CA ILE A 9 -14.03 -3.49 12.85
C ILE A 9 -13.89 -1.99 13.13
N ILE A 10 -13.66 -1.62 14.38
CA ILE A 10 -13.37 -0.25 14.78
C ILE A 10 -11.89 -0.16 15.12
N SER A 11 -11.15 0.61 14.33
CA SER A 11 -9.75 0.92 14.55
C SER A 11 -9.63 2.23 15.33
N LEU A 12 -9.09 2.16 16.55
CA LEU A 12 -8.89 3.33 17.41
C LEU A 12 -7.40 3.70 17.44
N GLY A 13 -7.02 4.78 16.76
CA GLY A 13 -5.63 5.20 16.70
C GLY A 13 -5.34 6.12 15.52
N GLY A 14 -4.14 6.09 15.00
CA GLY A 14 -3.75 6.77 13.76
C GLY A 14 -3.78 5.83 12.56
N ASP A 15 -3.19 6.32 11.45
CA ASP A 15 -3.12 5.56 10.20
C ASP A 15 -2.42 4.19 10.36
N GLY A 16 -1.36 4.10 11.19
CA GLY A 16 -0.68 2.84 11.48
C GLY A 16 -1.60 1.77 12.08
N THR A 17 -2.47 2.15 13.02
CA THR A 17 -3.44 1.22 13.63
C THR A 17 -4.49 0.75 12.61
N LEU A 18 -4.85 1.62 11.67
CA LEU A 18 -5.76 1.25 10.59
C LEU A 18 -5.09 0.27 9.61
N LEU A 19 -3.81 0.47 9.29
CA LEU A 19 -3.03 -0.49 8.47
C LEU A 19 -2.95 -1.88 9.13
N ASP A 20 -2.80 -1.93 10.46
CA ASP A 20 -2.84 -3.19 11.20
C ASP A 20 -4.23 -3.85 11.11
N ALA A 21 -5.31 -3.07 11.21
CA ALA A 21 -6.68 -3.56 11.04
C ALA A 21 -6.92 -4.13 9.63
N VAL A 22 -6.42 -3.47 8.58
CA VAL A 22 -6.48 -3.97 7.19
C VAL A 22 -5.78 -5.32 7.09
N THR A 23 -4.61 -5.47 7.70
CA THR A 23 -3.88 -6.74 7.73
C THR A 23 -4.66 -7.86 8.42
N PHE A 24 -5.35 -7.52 9.50
CA PHE A 24 -6.16 -8.47 10.25
C PHE A 24 -7.41 -8.92 9.48
N VAL A 25 -8.03 -8.00 8.72
CA VAL A 25 -9.18 -8.32 7.85
C VAL A 25 -8.75 -9.17 6.65
N GLY A 26 -7.64 -8.81 6.02
CA GLY A 26 -7.17 -9.48 4.80
C GLY A 26 -8.21 -9.40 3.67
N ASP A 27 -8.55 -10.57 3.12
CA ASP A 27 -9.49 -10.76 2.00
C ASP A 27 -10.96 -10.92 2.43
N LYS A 28 -11.26 -10.80 3.73
CA LYS A 28 -12.63 -11.04 4.26
C LYS A 28 -13.60 -9.89 4.01
N GLU A 29 -13.14 -8.80 3.44
CA GLU A 29 -13.95 -7.60 3.09
C GLU A 29 -14.79 -7.02 4.25
N ILE A 30 -14.36 -7.22 5.52
CA ILE A 30 -15.04 -6.68 6.68
C ILE A 30 -14.79 -5.16 6.73
N PRO A 31 -15.85 -4.31 6.76
CA PRO A 31 -15.68 -2.87 6.80
C PRO A 31 -14.94 -2.41 8.06
N ILE A 32 -14.02 -1.47 7.89
CA ILE A 32 -13.22 -0.89 8.97
C ILE A 32 -13.63 0.57 9.18
N LEU A 33 -14.00 0.93 10.41
CA LEU A 33 -14.21 2.31 10.83
C LEU A 33 -12.95 2.83 11.50
N GLY A 34 -12.25 3.76 10.88
CA GLY A 34 -11.07 4.40 11.45
C GLY A 34 -11.43 5.63 12.30
N ILE A 35 -11.15 5.58 13.60
CA ILE A 35 -11.32 6.69 14.53
C ILE A 35 -9.96 7.21 14.93
N ASN A 36 -9.68 8.46 14.59
CA ASN A 36 -8.43 9.12 14.94
C ASN A 36 -8.44 9.57 16.40
N TYR A 37 -7.49 9.05 17.17
CA TYR A 37 -7.31 9.40 18.59
C TYR A 37 -6.07 10.28 18.83
N GLY A 38 -5.40 10.72 17.79
CA GLY A 38 -4.16 11.48 17.85
C GLY A 38 -4.08 12.63 16.86
N ARG A 39 -2.96 12.73 16.14
CA ARG A 39 -2.83 13.69 15.05
C ARG A 39 -3.64 13.19 13.86
N LEU A 40 -4.39 14.11 13.22
CA LEU A 40 -5.16 13.80 12.03
C LEU A 40 -4.23 13.22 10.95
N GLY A 41 -4.58 12.01 10.48
CA GLY A 41 -3.92 11.32 9.37
C GLY A 41 -4.75 11.40 8.09
N PHE A 42 -4.37 10.58 7.11
CA PHE A 42 -5.05 10.52 5.82
C PHE A 42 -6.12 9.41 5.76
N LEU A 43 -6.03 8.40 6.64
CA LEU A 43 -6.86 7.21 6.60
C LEU A 43 -7.99 7.23 7.65
N ALA A 44 -7.65 7.50 8.90
CA ALA A 44 -8.62 7.60 9.98
C ALA A 44 -9.18 9.03 10.05
N SER A 45 -10.36 9.26 9.46
CA SER A 45 -10.93 10.59 9.28
C SER A 45 -11.88 11.03 10.40
N ILE A 46 -12.41 10.09 11.21
CA ILE A 46 -13.35 10.41 12.28
C ILE A 46 -12.59 10.88 13.51
N VAL A 47 -12.85 12.10 13.93
CA VAL A 47 -12.25 12.68 15.14
C VAL A 47 -13.06 12.34 16.40
N ARG A 48 -12.43 12.53 17.57
CA ARG A 48 -13.00 12.15 18.87
C ARG A 48 -14.42 12.67 19.11
N ASP A 49 -14.69 13.91 18.72
CA ASP A 49 -15.98 14.54 18.96
C ASP A 49 -17.09 13.98 18.06
N GLU A 50 -16.74 13.29 17.00
CA GLU A 50 -17.67 12.68 16.04
C GLU A 50 -18.00 11.21 16.37
N ILE A 51 -17.34 10.59 17.35
CA ILE A 51 -17.49 9.15 17.67
C ILE A 51 -18.96 8.79 17.89
N HIS A 52 -19.70 9.58 18.69
CA HIS A 52 -21.11 9.30 18.97
C HIS A 52 -21.97 9.30 17.70
N SER A 53 -21.72 10.25 16.81
CA SER A 53 -22.42 10.34 15.52
C SER A 53 -22.08 9.16 14.61
N ALA A 54 -20.82 8.77 14.56
CA ALA A 54 -20.35 7.64 13.78
C ALA A 54 -20.96 6.31 14.27
N ILE A 55 -20.93 6.05 15.58
CA ILE A 55 -21.54 4.84 16.15
C ILE A 55 -23.05 4.82 15.89
N LYS A 56 -23.73 5.98 16.03
CA LYS A 56 -25.15 6.09 15.71
C LYS A 56 -25.45 5.80 14.25
N ALA A 57 -24.58 6.24 13.34
CA ALA A 57 -24.68 5.94 11.92
C ALA A 57 -24.48 4.45 11.62
N LEU A 58 -23.51 3.78 12.27
CA LEU A 58 -23.32 2.34 12.18
C LEU A 58 -24.56 1.56 12.61
N VAL A 59 -25.09 1.86 13.81
CA VAL A 59 -26.28 1.19 14.34
C VAL A 59 -27.51 1.39 13.43
N LYS A 60 -27.66 2.57 12.85
CA LYS A 60 -28.77 2.90 11.94
C LYS A 60 -28.51 2.46 10.49
N ARG A 61 -27.33 1.94 10.18
CA ARG A 61 -26.89 1.59 8.82
C ARG A 61 -27.01 2.79 7.85
N THR A 62 -26.71 4.01 8.33
CA THR A 62 -26.75 5.26 7.54
C THR A 62 -25.31 5.73 7.23
N PHE A 63 -24.54 4.90 6.60
CA PHE A 63 -23.15 5.15 6.16
C PHE A 63 -22.96 4.71 4.72
N MET A 64 -21.90 5.18 4.10
CA MET A 64 -21.42 4.70 2.81
C MET A 64 -20.13 3.92 3.01
N ILE A 65 -19.94 2.86 2.22
CA ILE A 65 -18.68 2.10 2.19
C ILE A 65 -17.76 2.75 1.17
N ASP A 66 -16.58 3.12 1.62
CA ASP A 66 -15.46 3.55 0.77
C ASP A 66 -14.60 2.33 0.42
N LYS A 67 -14.61 1.94 -0.85
CA LYS A 67 -13.83 0.80 -1.34
C LYS A 67 -12.43 1.26 -1.70
N ARG A 68 -11.43 0.52 -1.23
CA ARG A 68 -10.01 0.81 -1.46
C ARG A 68 -9.33 -0.36 -2.14
N SER A 69 -8.54 -0.08 -3.19
CA SER A 69 -7.66 -1.08 -3.78
C SER A 69 -6.55 -1.46 -2.79
N LEU A 70 -6.23 -2.74 -2.75
CA LEU A 70 -5.07 -3.26 -2.02
C LEU A 70 -4.04 -3.76 -3.03
N VAL A 71 -2.76 -3.59 -2.72
CA VAL A 71 -1.71 -4.33 -3.41
C VAL A 71 -1.64 -5.73 -2.81
N HIS A 72 -1.71 -6.77 -3.68
CA HIS A 72 -1.50 -8.15 -3.27
C HIS A 72 -0.11 -8.60 -3.72
N LEU A 73 0.66 -9.20 -2.82
CA LEU A 73 1.98 -9.73 -3.09
C LEU A 73 1.94 -11.25 -3.19
N ASP A 74 2.34 -11.78 -4.35
CA ASP A 74 2.66 -13.19 -4.54
C ASP A 74 4.17 -13.36 -4.61
N ALA A 75 4.73 -14.24 -3.80
CA ALA A 75 6.17 -14.48 -3.73
C ALA A 75 6.48 -15.97 -3.55
N ASN A 76 7.59 -16.41 -4.13
CA ASN A 76 8.04 -17.81 -4.08
C ASN A 76 8.39 -18.30 -2.66
N MET A 77 8.44 -17.39 -1.69
CA MET A 77 8.68 -17.70 -0.27
C MET A 77 7.76 -16.87 0.61
N PRO A 78 7.43 -17.34 1.82
CA PRO A 78 6.61 -16.57 2.74
C PRO A 78 7.37 -15.31 3.20
N LEU A 79 6.97 -14.15 2.68
CA LEU A 79 7.42 -12.85 3.13
C LEU A 79 6.44 -12.31 4.18
N PHE A 80 6.86 -11.32 4.97
CA PHE A 80 6.03 -10.59 5.93
C PHE A 80 5.17 -11.48 6.86
N LYS A 81 5.70 -12.65 7.28
CA LYS A 81 4.98 -13.62 8.14
C LYS A 81 3.67 -14.14 7.53
N GLY A 82 3.58 -14.21 6.21
CA GLY A 82 2.39 -14.65 5.46
C GLY A 82 1.35 -13.56 5.22
N ILE A 83 1.64 -12.31 5.57
CA ILE A 83 0.81 -11.17 5.18
C ILE A 83 1.14 -10.80 3.74
N CYS A 84 0.14 -10.85 2.86
CA CYS A 84 0.31 -10.60 1.44
C CYS A 84 -0.46 -9.37 0.92
N TYR A 85 -1.15 -8.61 1.79
CA TYR A 85 -1.91 -7.43 1.41
C TYR A 85 -1.34 -6.15 2.01
N GLY A 86 -1.30 -5.08 1.21
CA GLY A 86 -0.95 -3.73 1.64
C GLY A 86 -1.98 -2.71 1.15
N LEU A 87 -2.32 -1.76 2.01
CA LEU A 87 -3.23 -0.66 1.68
C LEU A 87 -2.50 0.49 0.98
N ASN A 88 -1.25 0.75 1.35
CA ASN A 88 -0.48 1.86 0.80
C ASN A 88 0.44 1.41 -0.34
N GLU A 89 1.47 0.62 -0.05
CA GLU A 89 2.47 0.29 -1.07
C GLU A 89 3.27 -0.97 -0.77
N PHE A 90 3.78 -1.56 -1.84
CA PHE A 90 4.90 -2.50 -1.84
C PHE A 90 6.16 -1.77 -2.31
N THR A 91 7.31 -2.02 -1.67
CA THR A 91 8.59 -1.45 -2.09
C THR A 91 9.69 -2.48 -2.23
N ILE A 92 10.58 -2.23 -3.19
CA ILE A 92 11.87 -2.91 -3.34
C ILE A 92 12.96 -1.86 -3.14
N HIS A 93 13.92 -2.13 -2.26
CA HIS A 93 15.03 -1.23 -1.98
C HIS A 93 16.37 -1.95 -2.00
N LYS A 94 17.42 -1.24 -2.40
CA LYS A 94 18.79 -1.66 -2.16
C LYS A 94 19.02 -1.80 -0.65
N LYS A 95 19.94 -2.66 -0.28
CA LYS A 95 20.32 -2.86 1.13
C LYS A 95 21.36 -1.83 1.56
N ASP A 96 21.05 -1.06 2.63
CA ASP A 96 21.94 -0.09 3.27
C ASP A 96 22.73 0.81 2.28
N THR A 97 24.05 0.83 2.40
CA THR A 97 24.97 1.62 1.58
C THR A 97 25.36 0.95 0.26
N SER A 98 24.65 -0.11 -0.15
CA SER A 98 24.96 -0.81 -1.40
C SER A 98 24.78 0.12 -2.62
N PRO A 99 25.46 -0.17 -3.75
CA PRO A 99 25.19 0.50 -5.01
C PRO A 99 23.73 0.36 -5.44
N MET A 100 23.29 1.22 -6.35
CA MET A 100 21.97 1.11 -6.99
C MET A 100 21.76 -0.30 -7.55
N ILE A 101 20.51 -0.76 -7.48
CA ILE A 101 20.05 -2.03 -8.04
C ILE A 101 19.41 -1.81 -9.39
N LYS A 102 19.36 -2.86 -10.21
CA LYS A 102 18.55 -2.89 -11.43
C LYS A 102 17.30 -3.71 -11.16
N ILE A 103 16.15 -3.13 -11.43
CA ILE A 103 14.85 -3.75 -11.26
C ILE A 103 14.22 -3.87 -12.65
N HIS A 104 14.25 -5.07 -13.21
CA HIS A 104 13.55 -5.39 -14.44
C HIS A 104 12.08 -5.57 -14.10
N THR A 105 11.24 -4.76 -14.69
CA THR A 105 9.81 -4.71 -14.38
C THR A 105 9.01 -5.17 -15.58
N TYR A 106 8.05 -6.04 -15.32
CA TYR A 106 7.13 -6.57 -16.33
C TYR A 106 5.70 -6.24 -15.93
N LEU A 107 4.88 -5.94 -16.92
CA LEU A 107 3.44 -5.69 -16.76
C LEU A 107 2.67 -6.75 -17.52
N ASN A 108 1.86 -7.56 -16.85
CA ASN A 108 1.10 -8.66 -17.45
C ASN A 108 1.98 -9.63 -18.26
N GLY A 109 3.22 -9.86 -17.80
CA GLY A 109 4.19 -10.72 -18.45
C GLY A 109 5.00 -10.07 -19.58
N GLU A 110 4.69 -8.84 -19.98
CA GLU A 110 5.46 -8.10 -20.96
C GLU A 110 6.47 -7.17 -20.31
N PHE A 111 7.68 -7.08 -20.90
CA PHE A 111 8.73 -6.20 -20.40
C PHE A 111 8.28 -4.74 -20.48
N LEU A 112 8.29 -4.07 -19.32
CA LEU A 112 7.91 -2.67 -19.21
C LEU A 112 9.14 -1.76 -19.24
N ASN A 113 10.07 -1.96 -18.30
CA ASN A 113 11.25 -1.12 -18.15
C ASN A 113 12.29 -1.77 -17.21
N THR A 114 13.53 -1.29 -17.30
CA THR A 114 14.56 -1.57 -16.30
C THR A 114 14.87 -0.29 -15.52
N TYR A 115 14.58 -0.30 -14.22
CA TYR A 115 14.90 0.81 -13.33
C TYR A 115 16.27 0.57 -12.70
N TRP A 116 17.24 1.43 -13.00
CA TRP A 116 18.49 1.50 -12.26
C TRP A 116 18.34 2.59 -11.19
N ALA A 117 18.12 2.18 -9.95
CA ALA A 117 17.64 3.07 -8.90
C ALA A 117 18.05 2.57 -7.50
N ASP A 118 17.79 3.38 -6.48
CA ASP A 118 17.88 2.95 -5.08
C ASP A 118 16.72 2.02 -4.70
N GLY A 119 15.60 2.09 -5.43
CA GLY A 119 14.44 1.25 -5.22
C GLY A 119 13.31 1.53 -6.19
N LEU A 120 12.20 0.82 -5.99
CA LEU A 120 10.95 0.97 -6.73
C LEU A 120 9.76 0.80 -5.77
N ILE A 121 8.75 1.63 -5.95
CA ILE A 121 7.52 1.64 -5.18
C ILE A 121 6.37 1.26 -6.11
N VAL A 122 5.50 0.37 -5.68
CA VAL A 122 4.16 0.16 -6.26
C VAL A 122 3.15 0.61 -5.24
N ALA A 123 2.53 1.76 -5.48
CA ALA A 123 1.57 2.36 -4.58
C ALA A 123 0.14 2.18 -5.10
N THR A 124 -0.78 1.93 -4.18
CA THR A 124 -2.22 2.05 -4.42
C THR A 124 -2.61 3.53 -4.54
N PRO A 125 -3.84 3.86 -4.93
CA PRO A 125 -4.33 5.24 -4.84
C PRO A 125 -4.22 5.81 -3.43
N THR A 126 -4.53 5.03 -2.41
CA THR A 126 -4.38 5.43 -1.00
C THR A 126 -2.92 5.74 -0.65
N GLY A 127 -1.98 4.88 -1.07
CA GLY A 127 -0.53 5.05 -0.87
C GLY A 127 0.10 6.14 -1.74
N SER A 128 -0.62 6.68 -2.73
CA SER A 128 -0.10 7.74 -3.60
C SER A 128 0.31 9.01 -2.84
N THR A 129 -0.29 9.26 -1.68
CA THR A 129 0.04 10.38 -0.77
C THR A 129 1.11 10.02 0.27
N GLY A 130 1.59 8.77 0.28
CA GLY A 130 2.64 8.26 1.18
C GLY A 130 4.05 8.39 0.59
N TYR A 131 4.80 7.29 0.59
CA TYR A 131 6.19 7.28 0.13
C TYR A 131 6.34 7.60 -1.36
N SER A 132 5.37 7.16 -2.19
CA SER A 132 5.33 7.49 -3.63
C SER A 132 5.37 9.01 -3.87
N LEU A 133 4.59 9.79 -3.10
CA LEU A 133 4.58 11.25 -3.22
C LEU A 133 5.97 11.86 -2.94
N SER A 134 6.66 11.37 -1.93
CA SER A 134 8.03 11.83 -1.58
C SER A 134 9.05 11.54 -2.68
N CYS A 135 8.74 10.58 -3.57
CA CYS A 135 9.54 10.20 -4.73
C CYS A 135 9.00 10.77 -6.06
N ASN A 136 8.24 11.87 -6.01
CA ASN A 136 7.61 12.55 -7.14
C ASN A 136 6.51 11.71 -7.84
N GLY A 137 5.88 10.76 -7.16
CA GLY A 137 4.67 10.10 -7.63
C GLY A 137 3.49 11.08 -7.68
N PRO A 138 2.53 10.92 -8.60
CA PRO A 138 1.32 11.73 -8.63
C PRO A 138 0.40 11.41 -7.45
N VAL A 139 -0.39 12.38 -7.03
CA VAL A 139 -1.56 12.14 -6.16
C VAL A 139 -2.67 11.55 -7.02
N VAL A 140 -3.20 10.42 -6.58
CA VAL A 140 -4.27 9.70 -7.25
C VAL A 140 -5.50 9.66 -6.35
N PHE A 141 -6.68 9.84 -6.94
CA PHE A 141 -7.93 9.74 -6.16
C PHE A 141 -8.14 8.32 -5.63
N PRO A 142 -8.62 8.18 -4.39
CA PRO A 142 -8.75 6.89 -3.71
C PRO A 142 -9.58 5.83 -4.44
N ASP A 143 -10.59 6.25 -5.21
CA ASP A 143 -11.50 5.41 -6.00
C ASP A 143 -10.99 5.14 -7.44
N SER A 144 -9.79 5.61 -7.77
CA SER A 144 -9.13 5.28 -9.04
C SER A 144 -8.68 3.83 -9.06
N ALA A 145 -9.17 3.06 -10.01
CA ALA A 145 -8.72 1.68 -10.24
C ALA A 145 -7.32 1.66 -10.88
N SER A 146 -6.29 2.00 -10.10
CA SER A 146 -4.93 2.14 -10.62
C SER A 146 -3.85 1.90 -9.57
N PHE A 147 -2.66 1.49 -10.02
CA PHE A 147 -1.41 1.53 -9.25
C PHE A 147 -0.45 2.57 -9.81
N VAL A 148 0.44 3.05 -8.95
CA VAL A 148 1.52 3.97 -9.32
C VAL A 148 2.86 3.30 -9.12
N ILE A 149 3.63 3.13 -10.19
CA ILE A 149 5.00 2.61 -10.15
C ILE A 149 5.95 3.81 -10.08
N THR A 150 6.62 4.01 -8.94
CA THR A 150 7.46 5.17 -8.68
C THR A 150 8.90 4.74 -8.37
N PRO A 151 9.90 5.12 -9.18
CA PRO A 151 11.29 4.84 -8.89
C PRO A 151 11.82 5.73 -7.76
N VAL A 152 12.70 5.18 -6.93
CA VAL A 152 13.38 5.91 -5.85
C VAL A 152 14.78 6.28 -6.30
N SER A 153 15.09 7.58 -6.37
CA SER A 153 16.41 8.10 -6.77
C SER A 153 16.98 7.41 -8.03
N PRO A 154 16.26 7.39 -9.15
CA PRO A 154 16.73 6.70 -10.35
C PRO A 154 17.98 7.37 -10.93
N HIS A 155 18.91 6.57 -11.49
CA HIS A 155 20.08 7.07 -12.20
C HIS A 155 19.68 7.89 -13.44
N ASN A 156 18.69 7.44 -14.17
CA ASN A 156 18.18 8.16 -15.34
C ASN A 156 17.12 9.19 -14.90
N LEU A 157 17.47 10.46 -15.00
CA LEU A 157 16.62 11.59 -14.60
C LEU A 157 15.39 11.81 -15.50
N ASN A 158 15.31 11.15 -16.64
CA ASN A 158 14.16 11.24 -17.54
C ASN A 158 13.04 10.25 -17.20
N ILE A 159 13.31 9.27 -16.33
CA ILE A 159 12.28 8.33 -15.89
C ILE A 159 11.24 9.06 -15.04
N ARG A 160 9.98 8.74 -15.29
CA ARG A 160 8.82 9.28 -14.55
C ARG A 160 8.02 8.15 -13.94
N PRO A 161 7.31 8.40 -12.86
CA PRO A 161 6.31 7.47 -12.35
C PRO A 161 5.29 7.11 -13.42
N LEU A 162 4.84 5.85 -13.41
CA LEU A 162 3.83 5.34 -14.33
C LEU A 162 2.56 4.99 -13.54
N VAL A 163 1.41 5.31 -14.13
CA VAL A 163 0.10 4.88 -13.62
C VAL A 163 -0.38 3.73 -14.49
N VAL A 164 -0.74 2.62 -13.86
CA VAL A 164 -1.22 1.40 -14.54
C VAL A 164 -2.53 0.95 -13.90
N PRO A 165 -3.39 0.19 -14.59
CA PRO A 165 -4.60 -0.38 -14.01
C PRO A 165 -4.31 -1.26 -12.78
N ASP A 166 -5.19 -1.29 -11.76
CA ASP A 166 -4.99 -2.06 -10.52
C ASP A 166 -5.29 -3.56 -10.67
N ASP A 167 -5.87 -3.98 -11.80
CA ASP A 167 -6.01 -5.38 -12.20
C ASP A 167 -4.73 -5.95 -12.86
N SER A 168 -3.68 -5.13 -12.99
CA SER A 168 -2.42 -5.53 -13.62
C SER A 168 -1.58 -6.41 -12.70
N VAL A 169 -0.94 -7.42 -13.29
CA VAL A 169 0.12 -8.21 -12.63
C VAL A 169 1.46 -7.54 -12.91
N ILE A 170 2.10 -7.03 -11.85
CA ILE A 170 3.42 -6.40 -11.93
C ILE A 170 4.45 -7.39 -11.36
N SER A 171 5.42 -7.79 -12.15
CA SER A 171 6.47 -8.72 -11.70
C SER A 171 7.86 -8.12 -11.86
N PHE A 172 8.80 -8.60 -11.05
CA PHE A 172 10.12 -8.02 -10.91
C PHE A 172 11.21 -9.09 -10.92
N GLU A 173 12.31 -8.76 -11.60
CA GLU A 173 13.60 -9.42 -11.44
C GLU A 173 14.60 -8.39 -10.95
N VAL A 174 15.33 -8.71 -9.87
CA VAL A 174 16.23 -7.75 -9.23
C VAL A 174 17.67 -8.22 -9.38
N GLU A 175 18.50 -7.35 -9.97
CA GLU A 175 19.95 -7.53 -10.05
C GLU A 175 20.66 -6.53 -9.15
N GLY A 176 21.56 -7.01 -8.31
CA GLY A 176 22.40 -6.18 -7.44
C GLY A 176 23.83 -6.71 -7.38
N ARG A 177 24.77 -5.84 -6.96
CA ARG A 177 26.18 -6.25 -6.72
C ARG A 177 26.37 -6.92 -5.35
N THR A 178 25.38 -6.82 -4.47
CA THR A 178 25.38 -7.41 -3.13
C THR A 178 24.30 -8.47 -3.03
N ASP A 179 24.52 -9.45 -2.15
CA ASP A 179 23.56 -10.51 -1.89
C ASP A 179 22.33 -9.93 -1.15
N GLY A 180 21.26 -9.72 -1.92
CA GLY A 180 19.95 -9.35 -1.40
C GLY A 180 19.57 -7.87 -1.54
N PHE A 181 18.27 -7.67 -1.43
CA PHE A 181 17.58 -6.38 -1.43
C PHE A 181 16.53 -6.41 -0.31
N LEU A 182 15.97 -5.28 0.01
CA LEU A 182 14.91 -5.15 1.01
C LEU A 182 13.55 -5.02 0.34
N CYS A 183 12.57 -5.75 0.86
CA CYS A 183 11.18 -5.55 0.50
C CYS A 183 10.40 -5.02 1.70
N THR A 184 9.44 -4.12 1.47
CA THR A 184 8.48 -3.72 2.49
C THR A 184 7.06 -3.73 1.93
N LEU A 185 6.10 -4.00 2.78
CA LEU A 185 4.67 -3.96 2.49
C LEU A 185 4.00 -3.15 3.61
N ASP A 186 3.49 -1.94 3.30
CA ASP A 186 3.00 -0.99 4.31
C ASP A 186 3.97 -0.82 5.49
N SER A 187 5.25 -0.54 5.21
CA SER A 187 6.34 -0.39 6.19
C SER A 187 6.74 -1.67 6.97
N ARG A 188 6.11 -2.82 6.72
CA ARG A 188 6.53 -4.12 7.27
C ARG A 188 7.70 -4.69 6.46
N ARG A 189 8.65 -5.34 7.16
CA ARG A 189 9.87 -5.95 6.58
C ARG A 189 9.91 -7.45 6.79
#